data_a60fd03c4dbf9c7391835f1672b5d824
#
_entry.id   a60fd03c4dbf9c7391835f1672b5d824
#
_cell.length_a   1.000
_cell.length_b   1.000
_cell.length_c   1.000
_cell.angle_alpha   90.00
_cell.angle_beta   90.00
_cell.angle_gamma   90.00
#
_symmetry.space_group_name_H-M   'P 1'
#
loop_
_entity.id
_entity.type
_entity.pdbx_description
1 polymer ?
#
loop_
_entity_poly.entity_id
_entity_poly.type
_entity_poly.pdbx_seq_one_letter_code
_entity_poly.pdbx_strand_id
1 'polypeptide(L)'
;NRPIALGQELKRSMADQQPTFQQAMEITAAWLQQWDNEEISDEVLADRIGEMVASRDGARGFFVVSLAGESVLMDRLPDAVVGQLRGAGAGVVDLSVRNLAMSTAMAVHHRRAGDEAQQAGSERVSSRCIELLRLLEPAEVKERLEQLLAAALDNRGEDVAFLEKWGYDAEQKQAIGDSVYAVAEG
;
A
#
# COMPACT_ATOMS: atom_id res chain seq x y z
N ASN A 1 23.10 38.84 -0.91
CA ASN A 1 23.47 37.40 -0.71
C ASN A 1 22.56 36.62 0.28
N ARG A 2 21.42 37.16 0.70
CA ARG A 2 20.48 36.47 1.61
C ARG A 2 19.34 35.65 0.96
N PRO A 3 18.90 35.87 -0.29
CA PRO A 3 17.75 35.13 -0.84
C PRO A 3 17.98 33.63 -1.11
N ILE A 4 19.23 33.24 -1.37
CA ILE A 4 19.58 31.85 -1.68
C ILE A 4 19.64 31.01 -0.38
N ALA A 5 20.10 31.59 0.71
CA ALA A 5 20.17 30.92 2.01
C ALA A 5 18.75 30.64 2.57
N LEU A 6 17.83 31.60 2.42
CA LEU A 6 16.43 31.43 2.84
C LEU A 6 15.71 30.34 2.05
N GLY A 7 15.96 30.24 0.75
CA GLY A 7 15.38 29.20 -0.08
C GLY A 7 15.92 27.80 0.26
N GLN A 8 17.18 27.70 0.64
CA GLN A 8 17.78 26.44 1.09
C GLN A 8 17.34 26.04 2.49
N GLU A 9 17.17 26.99 3.40
CA GLU A 9 16.64 26.73 4.74
C GLU A 9 15.17 26.32 4.68
N LEU A 10 14.35 26.94 3.83
CA LEU A 10 12.97 26.55 3.59
C LEU A 10 12.88 25.14 3.00
N LYS A 11 13.75 24.79 2.05
CA LYS A 11 13.82 23.44 1.47
C LYS A 11 14.25 22.40 2.50
N ARG A 12 15.21 22.73 3.37
CA ARG A 12 15.63 21.87 4.48
C ARG A 12 14.51 21.69 5.50
N SER A 13 13.82 22.77 5.85
CA SER A 13 12.68 22.74 6.78
C SER A 13 11.54 21.88 6.23
N MET A 14 11.27 21.97 4.91
CA MET A 14 10.25 21.13 4.26
C MET A 14 10.67 19.66 4.17
N ALA A 15 11.97 19.38 3.92
CA ALA A 15 12.50 18.02 3.91
C ALA A 15 12.49 17.39 5.31
N ASP A 16 12.79 18.20 6.34
CA ASP A 16 12.77 17.79 7.75
C ASP A 16 11.35 17.56 8.26
N GLN A 17 10.30 18.05 7.55
CA GLN A 17 8.91 17.84 7.88
C GLN A 17 8.32 16.55 7.31
N GLN A 18 9.03 15.88 6.39
CA GLN A 18 8.57 14.59 5.88
C GLN A 18 8.76 13.51 6.96
N PRO A 19 7.73 12.72 7.25
CA PRO A 19 7.84 11.69 8.26
C PRO A 19 8.78 10.56 7.83
N THR A 20 9.50 10.02 8.81
CA THR A 20 10.17 8.73 8.62
C THR A 20 9.10 7.63 8.52
N PHE A 21 9.51 6.43 8.10
CA PHE A 21 8.61 5.27 8.07
C PHE A 21 7.95 5.03 9.44
N GLN A 22 8.73 5.07 10.52
CA GLN A 22 8.22 4.87 11.88
C GLN A 22 7.23 5.96 12.29
N GLN A 23 7.58 7.22 12.02
CA GLN A 23 6.70 8.36 12.31
C GLN A 23 5.39 8.26 11.50
N ALA A 24 5.49 7.88 10.22
CA ALA A 24 4.31 7.70 9.36
C ALA A 24 3.35 6.64 9.92
N MET A 25 3.88 5.55 10.45
CA MET A 25 3.07 4.53 11.10
C MET A 25 2.34 5.07 12.33
N GLU A 26 3.05 5.76 13.22
CA GLU A 26 2.48 6.34 14.45
C GLU A 26 1.42 7.39 14.15
N ILE A 27 1.72 8.29 13.22
CA ILE A 27 0.80 9.37 12.81
C ILE A 27 -0.45 8.78 12.17
N THR A 28 -0.29 7.82 11.28
CA THR A 28 -1.42 7.16 10.61
C THR A 28 -2.32 6.45 11.62
N ALA A 29 -1.75 5.72 12.57
CA ALA A 29 -2.52 5.04 13.60
C ALA A 29 -3.37 6.02 14.41
N ALA A 30 -2.81 7.19 14.76
CA ALA A 30 -3.55 8.25 15.47
C ALA A 30 -4.70 8.81 14.62
N TRP A 31 -4.47 9.10 13.33
CA TRP A 31 -5.52 9.61 12.44
C TRP A 31 -6.66 8.61 12.25
N LEU A 32 -6.34 7.34 12.07
CA LEU A 32 -7.36 6.31 11.89
C LEU A 32 -8.21 6.14 13.14
N GLN A 33 -7.61 6.24 14.31
CA GLN A 33 -8.35 6.21 15.58
C GLN A 33 -9.29 7.42 15.69
N GLN A 34 -8.80 8.62 15.37
CA GLN A 34 -9.62 9.84 15.37
C GLN A 34 -10.79 9.72 14.38
N TRP A 35 -10.53 9.20 13.20
CA TRP A 35 -11.57 9.01 12.19
C TRP A 35 -12.59 7.95 12.62
N ASP A 36 -12.14 6.80 13.15
CA ASP A 36 -13.02 5.75 13.68
C ASP A 36 -13.91 6.26 14.81
N ASN A 37 -13.41 7.20 15.61
CA ASN A 37 -14.14 7.84 16.71
C ASN A 37 -14.99 9.04 16.26
N GLU A 38 -15.07 9.29 14.95
CA GLU A 38 -15.81 10.42 14.38
C GLU A 38 -15.30 11.81 14.82
N GLU A 39 -14.03 11.89 15.23
CA GLU A 39 -13.39 13.16 15.63
C GLU A 39 -12.91 13.97 14.44
N ILE A 40 -12.66 13.35 13.30
CA ILE A 40 -12.31 14.03 12.04
C ILE A 40 -13.19 13.50 10.92
N SER A 41 -13.46 14.38 9.94
CA SER A 41 -14.27 14.04 8.76
C SER A 41 -13.48 13.24 7.73
N ASP A 42 -14.18 12.65 6.76
CA ASP A 42 -13.59 11.99 5.60
C ASP A 42 -12.67 12.93 4.83
N GLU A 43 -13.09 14.20 4.66
CA GLU A 43 -12.34 15.21 3.91
C GLU A 43 -11.04 15.58 4.62
N VAL A 44 -11.08 15.75 5.95
CA VAL A 44 -9.90 16.06 6.75
C VAL A 44 -8.92 14.87 6.70
N LEU A 45 -9.42 13.65 6.86
CA LEU A 45 -8.60 12.46 6.75
C LEU A 45 -7.97 12.35 5.36
N ALA A 46 -8.77 12.59 4.30
CA ALA A 46 -8.29 12.54 2.92
C ALA A 46 -7.14 13.51 2.66
N ASP A 47 -7.25 14.77 3.14
CA ASP A 47 -6.20 15.77 3.00
C ASP A 47 -4.90 15.30 3.68
N ARG A 48 -5.02 14.77 4.88
CA ARG A 48 -3.87 14.26 5.64
C ARG A 48 -3.21 13.06 4.94
N ILE A 49 -4.01 12.14 4.41
CA ILE A 49 -3.52 10.98 3.65
C ILE A 49 -2.80 11.45 2.38
N GLY A 50 -3.37 12.42 1.65
CA GLY A 50 -2.75 12.96 0.45
C GLY A 50 -1.35 13.50 0.71
N GLU A 51 -1.14 14.21 1.80
CA GLU A 51 0.17 14.71 2.21
C GLU A 51 1.10 13.56 2.63
N MET A 52 0.59 12.59 3.36
CA MET A 52 1.37 11.45 3.86
C MET A 52 1.92 10.59 2.71
N VAL A 53 1.09 10.27 1.73
CA VAL A 53 1.49 9.39 0.61
C VAL A 53 2.30 10.13 -0.47
N ALA A 54 2.54 11.43 -0.31
CA ALA A 54 3.40 12.19 -1.21
C ALA A 54 4.88 11.80 -1.12
N SER A 55 5.32 11.25 0.02
CA SER A 55 6.66 10.70 0.18
C SER A 55 6.63 9.18 0.23
N ARG A 56 7.75 8.54 -0.15
CA ARG A 56 7.85 7.08 -0.15
C ARG A 56 7.69 6.49 1.26
N ASP A 57 8.41 7.03 2.24
CA ASP A 57 8.34 6.54 3.61
C ASP A 57 6.99 6.81 4.25
N GLY A 58 6.38 7.96 3.93
CA GLY A 58 5.01 8.27 4.35
C GLY A 58 4.01 7.27 3.80
N ALA A 59 4.07 6.99 2.51
CA ALA A 59 3.20 6.02 1.86
C ALA A 59 3.38 4.61 2.42
N ARG A 60 4.62 4.17 2.62
CA ARG A 60 4.92 2.86 3.19
C ARG A 60 4.33 2.72 4.59
N GLY A 61 4.54 3.69 5.45
CA GLY A 61 4.01 3.69 6.81
C GLY A 61 2.48 3.72 6.84
N PHE A 62 1.87 4.53 6.00
CA PHE A 62 0.41 4.58 5.85
C PHE A 62 -0.16 3.20 5.47
N PHE A 63 0.39 2.54 4.46
CA PHE A 63 -0.14 1.27 3.98
C PHE A 63 0.07 0.12 4.97
N VAL A 64 1.20 0.08 5.67
CA VAL A 64 1.42 -0.93 6.71
C VAL A 64 0.32 -0.87 7.77
N VAL A 65 0.04 0.32 8.27
CA VAL A 65 -0.96 0.51 9.34
C VAL A 65 -2.38 0.34 8.81
N SER A 66 -2.72 0.95 7.68
CA SER A 66 -4.09 0.93 7.15
C SER A 66 -4.49 -0.44 6.63
N LEU A 67 -3.56 -1.19 6.03
CA LEU A 67 -3.86 -2.52 5.48
C LEU A 67 -3.90 -3.61 6.56
N ALA A 68 -3.01 -3.55 7.55
CA ALA A 68 -2.90 -4.60 8.57
C ALA A 68 -3.67 -4.29 9.86
N GLY A 69 -4.04 -3.03 10.10
CA GLY A 69 -4.64 -2.59 11.36
C GLY A 69 -6.12 -2.89 11.49
N GLU A 70 -6.66 -2.55 12.66
CA GLU A 70 -8.06 -2.79 13.03
C GLU A 70 -9.03 -1.78 12.41
N SER A 71 -8.54 -0.64 11.90
CA SER A 71 -9.42 0.36 11.28
C SER A 71 -10.12 -0.22 10.05
N VAL A 72 -11.38 0.16 9.88
CA VAL A 72 -12.21 -0.28 8.76
C VAL A 72 -12.04 0.59 7.50
N LEU A 73 -11.11 1.56 7.52
CA LEU A 73 -10.91 2.48 6.40
C LEU A 73 -10.77 1.77 5.06
N MET A 74 -9.90 0.76 5.00
CA MET A 74 -9.60 0.07 3.74
C MET A 74 -10.69 -0.91 3.30
N ASP A 75 -11.65 -1.21 4.18
CA ASP A 75 -12.80 -2.06 3.86
C ASP A 75 -13.92 -1.27 3.17
N ARG A 76 -13.97 0.04 3.39
CA ARG A 76 -14.94 0.94 2.77
C ARG A 76 -14.32 2.34 2.62
N LEU A 77 -13.48 2.50 1.60
CA LEU A 77 -12.79 3.76 1.37
C LEU A 77 -13.78 4.88 1.00
N PRO A 78 -13.74 6.02 1.74
CA PRO A 78 -14.48 7.22 1.33
C PRO A 78 -13.98 7.74 -0.02
N ASP A 79 -14.88 8.30 -0.84
CA ASP A 79 -14.55 8.84 -2.16
C ASP A 79 -13.43 9.89 -2.10
N ALA A 80 -13.42 10.74 -1.08
CA ALA A 80 -12.38 11.74 -0.89
C ALA A 80 -10.99 11.11 -0.72
N VAL A 81 -10.91 9.99 0.00
CA VAL A 81 -9.64 9.25 0.20
C VAL A 81 -9.22 8.57 -1.10
N VAL A 82 -10.15 7.95 -1.82
CA VAL A 82 -9.89 7.36 -3.14
C VAL A 82 -9.28 8.40 -4.09
N GLY A 83 -9.86 9.60 -4.12
CA GLY A 83 -9.36 10.71 -4.94
C GLY A 83 -7.90 11.05 -4.64
N GLN A 84 -7.53 11.12 -3.38
CA GLN A 84 -6.15 11.38 -2.96
C GLN A 84 -5.19 10.27 -3.35
N LEU A 85 -5.59 9.01 -3.17
CA LEU A 85 -4.76 7.85 -3.51
C LEU A 85 -4.57 7.75 -5.03
N ARG A 86 -5.61 8.01 -5.82
CA ARG A 86 -5.50 8.09 -7.29
C ARG A 86 -4.55 9.22 -7.71
N GLY A 87 -4.65 10.38 -7.08
CA GLY A 87 -3.81 11.53 -7.38
C GLY A 87 -2.34 11.33 -7.04
N ALA A 88 -2.03 10.42 -6.14
CA ALA A 88 -0.66 10.10 -5.78
C ALA A 88 0.09 9.26 -6.84
N GLY A 89 -0.64 8.65 -7.77
CA GLY A 89 -0.09 8.05 -8.99
C GLY A 89 0.63 6.72 -8.80
N ALA A 90 1.69 6.54 -9.59
CA ALA A 90 2.40 5.26 -9.76
C ALA A 90 2.99 4.69 -8.47
N GLY A 91 3.43 5.53 -7.54
CA GLY A 91 4.01 5.08 -6.28
C GLY A 91 3.02 4.33 -5.40
N VAL A 92 1.78 4.81 -5.34
CA VAL A 92 0.70 4.16 -4.59
C VAL A 92 0.30 2.85 -5.26
N VAL A 93 0.21 2.82 -6.57
CA VAL A 93 -0.07 1.58 -7.33
C VAL A 93 1.02 0.54 -7.08
N ASP A 94 2.28 0.92 -7.17
CA ASP A 94 3.42 0.02 -6.94
C ASP A 94 3.39 -0.59 -5.53
N LEU A 95 3.21 0.23 -4.51
CA LEU A 95 3.13 -0.25 -3.12
C LEU A 95 1.93 -1.17 -2.90
N SER A 96 0.78 -0.85 -3.48
CA SER A 96 -0.43 -1.67 -3.38
C SER A 96 -0.22 -3.04 -4.01
N VAL A 97 0.42 -3.09 -5.17
CA VAL A 97 0.72 -4.35 -5.87
C VAL A 97 1.75 -5.18 -5.09
N ARG A 98 2.80 -4.55 -4.56
CA ARG A 98 3.79 -5.23 -3.72
C ARG A 98 3.16 -5.80 -2.44
N ASN A 99 2.30 -5.04 -1.79
CA ASN A 99 1.58 -5.52 -0.60
C ASN A 99 0.63 -6.68 -0.95
N LEU A 100 0.00 -6.64 -2.11
CA LEU A 100 -0.81 -7.76 -2.59
C LEU A 100 0.03 -9.04 -2.72
N ALA A 101 1.17 -8.94 -3.39
CA ALA A 101 2.05 -10.09 -3.59
C ALA A 101 2.57 -10.65 -2.26
N MET A 102 3.07 -9.78 -1.38
CA MET A 102 3.61 -10.18 -0.08
C MET A 102 2.55 -10.82 0.82
N SER A 103 1.37 -10.20 0.94
CA SER A 103 0.30 -10.73 1.79
C SER A 103 -0.24 -12.06 1.27
N THR A 104 -0.36 -12.20 -0.04
CA THR A 104 -0.80 -13.46 -0.67
C THR A 104 0.20 -14.59 -0.40
N ALA A 105 1.48 -14.33 -0.60
CA ALA A 105 2.53 -15.32 -0.34
C ALA A 105 2.62 -15.68 1.15
N MET A 106 2.44 -14.71 2.04
CA MET A 106 2.46 -14.94 3.48
C MET A 106 1.25 -15.74 3.97
N ALA A 107 0.08 -15.55 3.35
CA ALA A 107 -1.09 -16.37 3.66
C ALA A 107 -0.82 -17.86 3.36
N VAL A 108 -0.16 -18.17 2.26
CA VAL A 108 0.27 -19.53 1.93
C VAL A 108 1.24 -20.07 2.99
N HIS A 109 2.24 -19.27 3.36
CA HIS A 109 3.22 -19.64 4.38
C HIS A 109 2.56 -19.98 5.72
N HIS A 110 1.66 -19.14 6.20
CA HIS A 110 0.97 -19.33 7.47
C HIS A 110 0.02 -20.52 7.44
N ARG A 111 -0.66 -20.76 6.31
CA ARG A 111 -1.50 -21.94 6.14
C ARG A 111 -0.67 -23.22 6.29
N ARG A 112 0.49 -23.30 5.65
CA ARG A 112 1.39 -24.46 5.74
C ARG A 112 1.91 -24.68 7.17
N ALA A 113 2.12 -23.59 7.91
CA ALA A 113 2.57 -23.65 9.30
C ALA A 113 1.43 -23.95 10.29
N GLY A 114 0.19 -24.02 9.82
CA GLY A 114 -0.97 -24.22 10.69
C GLY A 114 -1.31 -23.03 11.58
N ASP A 115 -0.82 -21.83 11.22
CA ASP A 115 -1.06 -20.60 11.97
C ASP A 115 -2.27 -19.86 11.38
N GLU A 116 -3.46 -20.25 11.85
CA GLU A 116 -4.73 -19.70 11.35
C GLU A 116 -4.90 -18.21 11.61
N ALA A 117 -4.41 -17.70 12.73
CA ALA A 117 -4.54 -16.29 13.09
C ALA A 117 -3.70 -15.42 12.15
N GLN A 118 -2.46 -15.80 11.89
CA GLN A 118 -1.58 -15.08 10.98
C GLN A 118 -2.05 -15.21 9.53
N GLN A 119 -2.56 -16.38 9.15
CA GLN A 119 -3.16 -16.59 7.84
C GLN A 119 -4.33 -15.62 7.60
N ALA A 120 -5.25 -15.53 8.56
CA ALA A 120 -6.40 -14.63 8.48
C ALA A 120 -5.97 -13.16 8.35
N GLY A 121 -4.94 -12.76 9.09
CA GLY A 121 -4.37 -11.41 9.00
C GLY A 121 -3.82 -11.10 7.61
N SER A 122 -3.06 -12.03 7.03
CA SER A 122 -2.51 -11.88 5.68
C SER A 122 -3.60 -11.88 4.60
N GLU A 123 -4.63 -12.71 4.74
CA GLU A 123 -5.78 -12.72 3.83
C GLU A 123 -6.58 -11.41 3.89
N ARG A 124 -6.70 -10.82 5.07
CA ARG A 124 -7.33 -9.50 5.23
C ARG A 124 -6.55 -8.42 4.49
N VAL A 125 -5.23 -8.40 4.62
CA VAL A 125 -4.37 -7.45 3.87
C VAL A 125 -4.55 -7.66 2.36
N SER A 126 -4.50 -8.90 1.90
CA SER A 126 -4.69 -9.25 0.50
C SER A 126 -6.04 -8.77 -0.05
N SER A 127 -7.12 -9.01 0.68
CA SER A 127 -8.47 -8.55 0.30
C SER A 127 -8.55 -7.04 0.20
N ARG A 128 -7.94 -6.33 1.17
CA ARG A 128 -7.90 -4.85 1.16
C ARG A 128 -7.10 -4.32 -0.02
N CYS A 129 -5.99 -4.97 -0.38
CA CYS A 129 -5.22 -4.61 -1.57
C CYS A 129 -6.02 -4.80 -2.85
N ILE A 130 -6.76 -5.89 -2.97
CA ILE A 130 -7.61 -6.17 -4.13
C ILE A 130 -8.65 -5.06 -4.30
N GLU A 131 -9.36 -4.73 -3.23
CA GLU A 131 -10.37 -3.66 -3.26
C GLU A 131 -9.77 -2.30 -3.60
N LEU A 132 -8.61 -1.97 -3.01
CA LEU A 132 -7.90 -0.72 -3.30
C LEU A 132 -7.51 -0.64 -4.79
N LEU A 133 -6.90 -1.70 -5.32
CA LEU A 133 -6.45 -1.73 -6.72
C LEU A 133 -7.59 -1.57 -7.71
N ARG A 134 -8.78 -2.08 -7.39
CA ARG A 134 -9.99 -1.87 -8.20
C ARG A 134 -10.44 -0.41 -8.24
N LEU A 135 -10.05 0.41 -7.25
CA LEU A 135 -10.44 1.81 -7.14
C LEU A 135 -9.39 2.79 -7.68
N LEU A 136 -8.17 2.34 -7.91
CA LEU A 136 -7.09 3.18 -8.45
C LEU A 136 -7.21 3.30 -9.98
N GLU A 137 -6.32 4.10 -10.59
CA GLU A 137 -6.37 4.37 -12.03
C GLU A 137 -6.23 3.06 -12.85
N PRO A 138 -7.25 2.67 -13.61
CA PRO A 138 -7.27 1.35 -14.25
C PRO A 138 -6.10 1.06 -15.18
N ALA A 139 -5.64 2.03 -15.96
CA ALA A 139 -4.53 1.83 -16.89
C ALA A 139 -3.21 1.56 -16.17
N GLU A 140 -2.93 2.32 -15.10
CA GLU A 140 -1.72 2.13 -14.28
C GLU A 140 -1.75 0.80 -13.53
N VAL A 141 -2.91 0.45 -12.97
CA VAL A 141 -3.10 -0.81 -12.26
C VAL A 141 -2.90 -2.00 -13.20
N LYS A 142 -3.52 -1.96 -14.38
CA LYS A 142 -3.40 -3.02 -15.38
C LYS A 142 -1.95 -3.27 -15.77
N GLU A 143 -1.23 -2.21 -16.12
CA GLU A 143 0.18 -2.30 -16.52
C GLU A 143 1.03 -2.89 -15.40
N ARG A 144 0.84 -2.41 -14.17
CA ARG A 144 1.63 -2.88 -13.03
C ARG A 144 1.31 -4.33 -12.65
N LEU A 145 0.05 -4.74 -12.72
CA LEU A 145 -0.36 -6.12 -12.46
C LEU A 145 0.15 -7.08 -13.54
N GLU A 146 0.19 -6.66 -14.80
CA GLU A 146 0.78 -7.47 -15.88
C GLU A 146 2.26 -7.74 -15.64
N GLN A 147 3.00 -6.75 -15.11
CA GLN A 147 4.41 -6.93 -14.72
C GLN A 147 4.56 -7.97 -13.61
N LEU A 148 3.74 -7.90 -12.58
CA LEU A 148 3.77 -8.88 -11.49
C LEU A 148 3.41 -10.28 -12.00
N LEU A 149 2.39 -10.38 -12.82
CA LEU A 149 1.93 -11.66 -13.39
C LEU A 149 3.03 -12.33 -14.23
N ALA A 150 3.70 -11.55 -15.09
CA ALA A 150 4.81 -12.05 -15.92
C ALA A 150 5.97 -12.58 -15.05
N ALA A 151 6.28 -11.91 -13.95
CA ALA A 151 7.32 -12.35 -13.03
C ALA A 151 6.92 -13.62 -12.27
N ALA A 152 5.68 -13.69 -11.80
CA ALA A 152 5.20 -14.81 -11.00
C ALA A 152 5.02 -16.09 -11.82
N LEU A 153 4.48 -16.00 -13.02
CA LEU A 153 4.12 -17.16 -13.85
C LEU A 153 5.16 -17.49 -14.91
N ASP A 154 5.83 -16.47 -15.49
CA ASP A 154 6.73 -16.64 -16.62
C ASP A 154 8.20 -16.33 -16.28
N ASN A 155 8.48 -15.96 -15.04
CA ASN A 155 9.84 -15.61 -14.57
C ASN A 155 10.48 -14.50 -15.42
N ARG A 156 9.71 -13.48 -15.81
CA ARG A 156 10.14 -12.36 -16.65
C ARG A 156 9.85 -11.01 -16.01
N GLY A 157 10.73 -10.04 -16.25
CA GLY A 157 10.55 -8.65 -15.86
C GLY A 157 11.21 -8.29 -14.54
N GLU A 158 11.04 -7.03 -14.13
CA GLU A 158 11.72 -6.45 -12.96
C GLU A 158 11.28 -7.06 -11.62
N ASP A 159 10.03 -7.52 -11.52
CA ASP A 159 9.52 -8.12 -10.29
C ASP A 159 10.12 -9.49 -9.97
N VAL A 160 10.82 -10.14 -10.92
CA VAL A 160 11.50 -11.41 -10.65
C VAL A 160 12.47 -11.27 -9.48
N ALA A 161 13.27 -10.20 -9.45
CA ALA A 161 14.21 -9.95 -8.36
C ALA A 161 13.49 -9.78 -7.02
N PHE A 162 12.35 -9.10 -7.00
CA PHE A 162 11.52 -8.94 -5.82
C PHE A 162 11.02 -10.29 -5.28
N LEU A 163 10.50 -11.15 -6.15
CA LEU A 163 10.00 -12.47 -5.76
C LEU A 163 11.13 -13.39 -5.28
N GLU A 164 12.29 -13.32 -5.93
CA GLU A 164 13.47 -14.10 -5.53
C GLU A 164 14.03 -13.65 -4.18
N LYS A 165 14.05 -12.35 -3.92
CA LYS A 165 14.51 -11.79 -2.64
C LYS A 165 13.77 -12.40 -1.46
N TRP A 166 12.47 -12.63 -1.59
CA TRP A 166 11.63 -13.21 -0.55
C TRP A 166 11.57 -14.73 -0.60
N GLY A 167 12.17 -15.35 -1.63
CA GLY A 167 12.25 -16.81 -1.76
C GLY A 167 10.92 -17.50 -1.99
N TYR A 168 10.00 -16.82 -2.66
CA TYR A 168 8.68 -17.40 -2.93
C TYR A 168 8.79 -18.61 -3.86
N ASP A 169 8.12 -19.70 -3.47
CA ASP A 169 8.11 -20.93 -4.24
C ASP A 169 6.98 -20.97 -5.30
N ALA A 170 6.85 -22.10 -6.00
CA ALA A 170 5.88 -22.25 -7.09
C ALA A 170 4.43 -22.05 -6.62
N GLU A 171 4.06 -22.58 -5.47
CA GLU A 171 2.70 -22.43 -4.93
C GLU A 171 2.41 -20.99 -4.54
N GLN A 172 3.37 -20.30 -3.91
CA GLN A 172 3.24 -18.89 -3.57
C GLN A 172 3.12 -18.03 -4.83
N LYS A 173 3.92 -18.28 -5.85
CA LYS A 173 3.87 -17.56 -7.13
C LYS A 173 2.54 -17.81 -7.85
N GLN A 174 2.02 -19.03 -7.81
CA GLN A 174 0.70 -19.33 -8.38
C GLN A 174 -0.40 -18.56 -7.65
N ALA A 175 -0.34 -18.52 -6.32
CA ALA A 175 -1.31 -17.76 -5.51
C ALA A 175 -1.25 -16.26 -5.83
N ILE A 176 -0.05 -15.72 -6.05
CA ILE A 176 0.13 -14.33 -6.49
C ILE A 176 -0.55 -14.10 -7.85
N GLY A 177 -0.35 -15.00 -8.80
CA GLY A 177 -1.03 -14.95 -10.10
C GLY A 177 -2.54 -14.94 -9.96
N ASP A 178 -3.09 -15.82 -9.12
CA ASP A 178 -4.52 -15.90 -8.85
C ASP A 178 -5.05 -14.59 -8.25
N SER A 179 -4.27 -13.95 -7.38
CA SER A 179 -4.64 -12.66 -6.79
C SER A 179 -4.71 -11.53 -7.82
N VAL A 180 -3.83 -11.55 -8.82
CA VAL A 180 -3.87 -10.60 -9.94
C VAL A 180 -5.18 -10.74 -10.72
N TYR A 181 -5.57 -11.96 -11.04
CA TYR A 181 -6.83 -12.21 -11.73
C TYR A 181 -8.04 -11.81 -10.87
N ALA A 182 -7.96 -11.98 -9.55
CA ALA A 182 -9.03 -11.53 -8.64
C ALA A 182 -9.27 -10.02 -8.73
N VAL A 183 -8.22 -9.22 -8.87
CA VAL A 183 -8.36 -7.76 -9.09
C VAL A 183 -9.13 -7.50 -10.39
N ALA A 184 -8.76 -8.19 -11.47
CA ALA A 184 -9.34 -8.00 -12.79
C ALA A 184 -10.82 -8.42 -12.89
N GLU A 185 -11.26 -9.38 -12.06
CA GLU A 185 -12.63 -9.89 -12.02
C GLU A 185 -13.64 -8.96 -11.33
N GLY A 186 -13.14 -7.96 -10.62
CA GLY A 186 -13.96 -6.97 -9.89
C GLY A 186 -14.52 -5.85 -10.81
#